data_a7ef01645443906bd9ec91fcd4ca1727
#
_entry.id   a7ef01645443906bd9ec91fcd4ca1727
#
_cell.length_a   1.000
_cell.length_b   1.000
_cell.length_c   1.000
_cell.angle_alpha   90.00
_cell.angle_beta   90.00
_cell.angle_gamma   90.00
#
_symmetry.space_group_name_H-M   'P 1'
#
loop_
_entity.id
_entity.type
_entity.pdbx_description
1 polymer ?
#
loop_
_entity_poly.entity_id
_entity_poly.type
_entity_poly.pdbx_seq_one_letter_code
_entity_poly.pdbx_strand_id
1 'polypeptide(L)'
;MSLHVKQLGSGAPLLLIHGWGMHGGLWGRVAEQLAQHFRVLAVDLPGHGYSVNNERGNGQGVRDKGQGVGRAVPVAGATTAALRENGQDPAFPLRPSIFALDAIVDELSARFSEPLTVCGWSLGGQIALRWAMRHPQQVNRLVLVASTPCFIRKIEWPCAMAAETLAEFGSGLQQNYALTLRRFLALQVLGSEQEHELLATLRGALFSHGEADLSALQDGLEILRNCDLRSALPDIKQPALVIAGERDTLTPLQASQYLASHLPDARLATIRRAAHAPFLSHPDEFMEHILDFLYEPGKRISG
;
A
#
# COMPACT_ATOMS: atom_id res chain seq x y z
N MET A 1 9.44 -8.91 14.09
CA MET A 1 8.14 -9.35 13.49
C MET A 1 8.40 -10.32 12.36
N SER A 2 7.54 -11.30 12.12
CA SER A 2 7.69 -12.21 10.98
C SER A 2 6.75 -11.75 9.87
N LEU A 3 7.29 -11.31 8.73
CA LEU A 3 6.49 -10.99 7.55
C LEU A 3 5.81 -12.25 7.02
N HIS A 4 4.51 -12.19 6.83
CA HIS A 4 3.78 -13.22 6.09
C HIS A 4 4.02 -13.04 4.60
N VAL A 5 4.38 -14.12 3.92
CA VAL A 5 4.64 -14.15 2.48
C VAL A 5 3.95 -15.36 1.87
N LYS A 6 2.98 -15.13 1.01
CA LYS A 6 2.39 -16.20 0.19
C LYS A 6 3.28 -16.41 -1.03
N GLN A 7 3.85 -17.60 -1.16
CA GLN A 7 4.65 -17.99 -2.32
C GLN A 7 3.84 -18.85 -3.28
N LEU A 8 3.93 -18.54 -4.57
CA LEU A 8 3.31 -19.26 -5.69
C LEU A 8 4.33 -19.45 -6.82
N GLY A 9 4.20 -20.54 -7.57
CA GLY A 9 5.06 -20.81 -8.73
C GLY A 9 6.52 -21.05 -8.41
N SER A 10 7.37 -20.97 -9.44
CA SER A 10 8.81 -21.21 -9.36
C SER A 10 9.56 -20.35 -10.38
N GLY A 11 10.90 -20.30 -10.29
CA GLY A 11 11.74 -19.53 -11.21
C GLY A 11 12.22 -18.19 -10.63
N ALA A 12 12.38 -17.16 -11.47
CA ALA A 12 12.86 -15.85 -11.05
C ALA A 12 11.94 -15.20 -10.01
N PRO A 13 12.48 -14.60 -8.93
CA PRO A 13 11.67 -14.06 -7.86
C PRO A 13 11.01 -12.73 -8.26
N LEU A 14 9.71 -12.66 -8.04
CA LEU A 14 8.87 -11.47 -8.25
C LEU A 14 8.08 -11.17 -6.96
N LEU A 15 8.44 -10.10 -6.28
CA LEU A 15 7.77 -9.65 -5.06
C LEU A 15 6.63 -8.69 -5.41
N LEU A 16 5.46 -8.95 -4.84
CA LEU A 16 4.26 -8.10 -4.95
C LEU A 16 4.00 -7.41 -3.62
N ILE A 17 4.06 -6.06 -3.61
CA ILE A 17 3.83 -5.21 -2.45
C ILE A 17 2.51 -4.47 -2.62
N HIS A 18 1.59 -4.65 -1.69
CA HIS A 18 0.26 -4.04 -1.71
C HIS A 18 0.26 -2.55 -1.34
N GLY A 19 -0.87 -1.87 -1.60
CA GLY A 19 -1.11 -0.48 -1.21
C GLY A 19 -1.56 -0.33 0.24
N TRP A 20 -1.71 0.92 0.69
CA TRP A 20 -2.16 1.27 2.03
C TRP A 20 -3.49 0.61 2.42
N GLY A 21 -3.55 0.05 3.63
CA GLY A 21 -4.75 -0.56 4.21
C GLY A 21 -5.17 -1.90 3.60
N MET A 22 -4.34 -2.49 2.72
CA MET A 22 -4.61 -3.75 2.04
C MET A 22 -3.65 -4.86 2.51
N HIS A 23 -3.60 -5.97 1.80
CA HIS A 23 -2.74 -7.13 2.07
C HIS A 23 -2.39 -7.86 0.77
N GLY A 24 -1.40 -8.75 0.80
CA GLY A 24 -0.87 -9.47 -0.37
C GLY A 24 -1.90 -10.36 -1.08
N GLY A 25 -2.94 -10.82 -0.39
CA GLY A 25 -4.02 -11.61 -0.99
C GLY A 25 -4.83 -10.89 -2.06
N LEU A 26 -4.79 -9.55 -2.09
CA LEU A 26 -5.50 -8.76 -3.11
C LEU A 26 -4.99 -9.01 -4.54
N TRP A 27 -3.74 -9.40 -4.72
CA TRP A 27 -3.19 -9.72 -6.03
C TRP A 27 -3.86 -10.92 -6.70
N GLY A 28 -4.51 -11.82 -5.93
CA GLY A 28 -5.43 -12.88 -6.36
C GLY A 28 -5.06 -13.54 -7.68
N ARG A 29 -5.97 -13.44 -8.68
CA ARG A 29 -5.81 -14.01 -10.02
C ARG A 29 -4.51 -13.56 -10.72
N VAL A 30 -4.11 -12.30 -10.56
CA VAL A 30 -2.88 -11.80 -11.18
C VAL A 30 -1.65 -12.49 -10.60
N ALA A 31 -1.58 -12.69 -9.28
CA ALA A 31 -0.50 -13.46 -8.67
C ALA A 31 -0.47 -14.92 -9.17
N GLU A 32 -1.62 -15.56 -9.36
CA GLU A 32 -1.74 -16.92 -9.89
C GLU A 32 -1.30 -17.00 -11.36
N GLN A 33 -1.64 -16.02 -12.18
CA GLN A 33 -1.21 -15.95 -13.58
C GLN A 33 0.31 -15.70 -13.67
N LEU A 34 0.86 -14.76 -12.89
CA LEU A 34 2.30 -14.51 -12.82
C LEU A 34 3.07 -15.73 -12.32
N ALA A 35 2.47 -16.54 -11.44
CA ALA A 35 3.09 -17.75 -10.90
C ALA A 35 3.29 -18.88 -11.93
N GLN A 36 2.68 -18.78 -13.11
CA GLN A 36 2.96 -19.68 -14.24
C GLN A 36 4.34 -19.41 -14.85
N HIS A 37 4.93 -18.24 -14.56
CA HIS A 37 6.17 -17.74 -15.17
C HIS A 37 7.27 -17.44 -14.15
N PHE A 38 6.89 -17.09 -12.92
CA PHE A 38 7.79 -16.58 -11.88
C PHE A 38 7.54 -17.26 -10.54
N ARG A 39 8.52 -17.18 -9.66
CA ARG A 39 8.31 -17.41 -8.22
C ARG A 39 7.75 -16.14 -7.61
N VAL A 40 6.44 -16.07 -7.51
CA VAL A 40 5.70 -14.93 -6.99
C VAL A 40 5.68 -14.97 -5.47
N LEU A 41 6.02 -13.84 -4.85
CA LEU A 41 6.08 -13.62 -3.42
C LEU A 41 5.12 -12.46 -3.08
N ALA A 42 3.90 -12.76 -2.63
CA ALA A 42 2.95 -11.73 -2.21
C ALA A 42 3.10 -11.51 -0.70
N VAL A 43 3.62 -10.34 -0.32
CA VAL A 43 3.90 -10.00 1.08
C VAL A 43 2.72 -9.24 1.70
N ASP A 44 2.41 -9.56 2.95
CA ASP A 44 1.65 -8.68 3.83
C ASP A 44 2.66 -7.76 4.53
N LEU A 45 2.53 -6.44 4.35
CA LEU A 45 3.40 -5.45 4.98
C LEU A 45 3.29 -5.50 6.51
N PRO A 46 4.30 -5.01 7.26
CA PRO A 46 4.25 -5.00 8.72
C PRO A 46 2.93 -4.41 9.24
N GLY A 47 2.29 -5.10 10.17
CA GLY A 47 1.00 -4.71 10.75
C GLY A 47 -0.20 -4.83 9.81
N HIS A 48 -0.07 -5.49 8.66
CA HIS A 48 -1.16 -5.75 7.72
C HIS A 48 -1.37 -7.26 7.53
N GLY A 49 -2.62 -7.65 7.26
CA GLY A 49 -2.96 -9.04 6.96
C GLY A 49 -2.47 -10.01 8.03
N TYR A 50 -1.78 -11.07 7.63
CA TYR A 50 -1.20 -12.04 8.56
C TYR A 50 0.17 -11.61 9.15
N SER A 51 0.69 -10.43 8.80
CA SER A 51 1.88 -9.81 9.40
C SER A 51 1.55 -8.93 10.62
N VAL A 52 0.37 -9.10 11.23
CA VAL A 52 0.02 -8.43 12.49
C VAL A 52 0.69 -9.11 13.68
N ASN A 53 1.02 -8.32 14.72
CA ASN A 53 1.54 -8.88 15.96
C ASN A 53 0.44 -9.59 16.78
N ASN A 54 0.44 -10.91 16.77
CA ASN A 54 -0.48 -11.72 17.57
C ASN A 54 -0.16 -11.76 19.08
N GLU A 55 0.60 -10.82 19.62
CA GLU A 55 0.88 -10.79 21.08
C GLU A 55 -0.36 -10.41 21.93
N ARG A 56 -1.49 -10.05 21.32
CA ARG A 56 -2.75 -9.74 22.03
C ARG A 56 -3.78 -10.87 22.04
N GLY A 57 -3.47 -12.05 21.51
CA GLY A 57 -4.42 -13.16 21.29
C GLY A 57 -4.27 -14.38 22.21
N ASN A 58 -3.83 -14.24 23.49
CA ASN A 58 -3.91 -15.34 24.45
C ASN A 58 -4.68 -14.91 25.71
N GLY A 59 -5.98 -14.69 25.57
CA GLY A 59 -6.86 -14.43 26.71
C GLY A 59 -8.28 -14.16 26.30
N GLN A 60 -9.00 -15.15 25.80
CA GLN A 60 -10.38 -15.50 26.16
C GLN A 60 -10.98 -16.47 25.15
N GLY A 61 -10.83 -17.74 25.47
CA GLY A 61 -11.66 -18.80 24.89
C GLY A 61 -13.13 -18.47 25.24
N VAL A 62 -13.94 -18.28 24.21
CA VAL A 62 -15.40 -18.19 24.35
C VAL A 62 -15.87 -19.55 24.86
N ARG A 63 -16.16 -19.65 26.15
CA ARG A 63 -17.04 -20.66 26.73
C ARG A 63 -18.47 -20.13 26.65
N ASP A 64 -19.19 -20.66 25.68
CA ASP A 64 -20.64 -20.61 25.65
C ASP A 64 -21.20 -21.30 26.92
N LYS A 65 -21.92 -20.57 27.78
CA LYS A 65 -22.93 -21.09 28.70
C LYS A 65 -23.96 -20.00 28.98
N GLY A 66 -25.16 -20.35 28.61
CA GLY A 66 -26.36 -19.54 28.71
C GLY A 66 -26.86 -19.23 30.09
N GLN A 67 -27.86 -18.36 30.12
CA GLN A 67 -28.95 -18.07 31.08
C GLN A 67 -28.60 -17.33 32.37
N GLY A 68 -29.34 -16.22 32.56
CA GLY A 68 -29.74 -15.77 33.90
C GLY A 68 -29.91 -14.26 34.09
N VAL A 69 -31.08 -13.76 33.71
CA VAL A 69 -31.93 -12.76 34.45
C VAL A 69 -31.25 -11.63 35.26
N GLY A 70 -31.51 -10.42 34.83
CA GLY A 70 -31.96 -9.24 35.53
C GLY A 70 -31.27 -8.71 36.79
N ARG A 71 -30.77 -7.48 36.71
CA ARG A 71 -31.05 -6.46 37.76
C ARG A 71 -30.68 -5.04 37.31
N ALA A 72 -31.53 -4.14 37.74
CA ALA A 72 -31.60 -2.74 37.36
C ALA A 72 -30.50 -1.85 37.94
N VAL A 73 -30.33 -0.73 37.29
CA VAL A 73 -29.63 0.55 37.46
C VAL A 73 -29.56 1.07 38.92
N PRO A 74 -28.55 1.89 39.24
CA PRO A 74 -28.95 3.30 39.46
C PRO A 74 -28.08 4.33 38.70
N VAL A 75 -28.77 5.35 38.24
CA VAL A 75 -28.27 6.63 37.72
C VAL A 75 -27.86 7.51 38.92
N ALA A 76 -26.68 8.10 38.86
CA ALA A 76 -26.32 9.33 39.56
C ALA A 76 -24.93 9.75 38.96
N GLY A 77 -24.66 10.93 38.57
CA GLY A 77 -25.02 12.26 38.89
C GLY A 77 -24.01 13.12 38.12
N ALA A 78 -24.50 14.14 37.46
CA ALA A 78 -23.72 15.16 36.79
C ALA A 78 -22.78 15.89 37.78
N THR A 79 -21.54 16.11 37.37
CA THR A 79 -20.72 17.19 37.91
C THR A 79 -19.95 17.87 36.79
N THR A 80 -20.42 19.06 36.49
CA THR A 80 -19.70 20.11 35.75
C THR A 80 -18.42 20.47 36.47
N ALA A 81 -17.30 20.48 35.81
CA ALA A 81 -16.22 21.42 36.11
C ALA A 81 -15.09 21.42 35.10
N ALA A 82 -14.80 22.62 34.71
CA ALA A 82 -13.49 23.13 34.30
C ALA A 82 -13.05 22.90 32.86
N LEU A 83 -13.39 23.87 32.02
CA LEU A 83 -12.59 24.35 30.91
C LEU A 83 -11.12 24.43 31.32
N ARG A 84 -10.26 23.61 30.74
CA ARG A 84 -8.84 23.86 30.70
C ARG A 84 -8.47 24.29 29.30
N GLU A 85 -8.31 25.60 29.15
CA GLU A 85 -7.49 26.21 28.12
C GLU A 85 -6.08 25.66 28.29
N ASN A 86 -5.64 24.86 27.35
CA ASN A 86 -4.26 24.77 26.87
C ASN A 86 -4.30 23.84 25.66
N GLY A 87 -4.32 24.45 24.47
CA GLY A 87 -4.12 23.76 23.21
C GLY A 87 -2.70 23.20 23.12
N GLN A 88 -2.55 21.98 23.60
CA GLN A 88 -1.47 21.09 23.21
C GLN A 88 -2.16 19.75 22.91
N ASP A 89 -2.31 19.46 21.61
CA ASP A 89 -2.51 18.10 21.14
C ASP A 89 -1.48 17.21 21.83
N PRO A 90 -1.86 16.02 22.35
CA PRO A 90 -0.90 15.08 22.84
C PRO A 90 -0.01 14.69 21.65
N ALA A 91 1.15 15.36 21.56
CA ALA A 91 2.18 15.04 20.60
C ALA A 91 2.64 13.61 20.87
N PHE A 92 2.11 12.66 20.11
CA PHE A 92 2.82 11.42 19.89
C PHE A 92 4.20 11.80 19.37
N PRO A 93 5.29 11.18 19.85
CA PRO A 93 6.61 11.44 19.30
C PRO A 93 6.56 11.09 17.82
N LEU A 94 6.52 12.10 16.97
CA LEU A 94 6.56 11.97 15.52
C LEU A 94 7.89 11.29 15.18
N ARG A 95 7.85 9.99 14.94
CA ARG A 95 8.96 9.37 14.20
C ARG A 95 8.93 10.03 12.83
N PRO A 96 10.04 10.63 12.35
CA PRO A 96 10.04 11.19 11.02
C PRO A 96 9.60 10.10 10.04
N SER A 97 8.66 10.41 9.15
CA SER A 97 8.02 9.48 8.20
C SER A 97 9.00 8.70 7.32
N ILE A 98 10.16 9.29 7.04
CA ILE A 98 11.23 8.61 6.32
C ILE A 98 11.79 7.43 7.13
N PHE A 99 11.78 7.50 8.47
CA PHE A 99 12.20 6.38 9.31
C PHE A 99 11.18 5.24 9.31
N ALA A 100 9.89 5.53 9.19
CA ALA A 100 8.87 4.49 9.03
C ALA A 100 9.03 3.78 7.68
N LEU A 101 9.26 4.52 6.59
CA LEU A 101 9.52 3.96 5.27
C LEU A 101 10.82 3.14 5.25
N ASP A 102 11.88 3.66 5.85
CA ASP A 102 13.17 2.97 5.95
C ASP A 102 13.08 1.70 6.79
N ALA A 103 12.31 1.70 7.89
CA ALA A 103 12.10 0.50 8.70
C ALA A 103 11.38 -0.62 7.92
N ILE A 104 10.37 -0.27 7.11
CA ILE A 104 9.72 -1.24 6.23
C ILE A 104 10.72 -1.79 5.20
N VAL A 105 11.52 -0.92 4.59
CA VAL A 105 12.55 -1.34 3.61
C VAL A 105 13.59 -2.23 4.26
N ASP A 106 14.05 -1.91 5.47
CA ASP A 106 15.04 -2.72 6.20
C ASP A 106 14.50 -4.11 6.53
N GLU A 107 13.22 -4.21 6.92
CA GLU A 107 12.57 -5.50 7.20
C GLU A 107 12.41 -6.33 5.92
N LEU A 108 11.99 -5.72 4.81
CA LEU A 108 11.91 -6.38 3.51
C LEU A 108 13.30 -6.82 3.01
N SER A 109 14.30 -5.94 3.11
CA SER A 109 15.69 -6.22 2.71
C SER A 109 16.30 -7.38 3.51
N ALA A 110 16.04 -7.44 4.81
CA ALA A 110 16.48 -8.54 5.65
C ALA A 110 15.77 -9.87 5.34
N ARG A 111 14.49 -9.80 4.93
CA ARG A 111 13.68 -10.99 4.60
C ARG A 111 14.02 -11.56 3.22
N PHE A 112 14.34 -10.71 2.26
CA PHE A 112 14.62 -11.07 0.87
C PHE A 112 16.07 -10.71 0.51
N SER A 113 16.99 -11.65 0.75
CA SER A 113 18.42 -11.44 0.54
C SER A 113 18.89 -11.61 -0.90
N GLU A 114 18.09 -12.29 -1.75
CA GLU A 114 18.41 -12.49 -3.16
C GLU A 114 17.92 -11.32 -4.02
N PRO A 115 18.61 -11.02 -5.14
CA PRO A 115 18.12 -10.02 -6.08
C PRO A 115 16.80 -10.44 -6.72
N LEU A 116 15.81 -9.52 -6.72
CA LEU A 116 14.46 -9.81 -7.19
C LEU A 116 13.83 -8.65 -7.97
N THR A 117 12.79 -8.93 -8.71
CA THR A 117 11.91 -7.90 -9.27
C THR A 117 10.90 -7.48 -8.21
N VAL A 118 10.70 -6.17 -8.04
CA VAL A 118 9.73 -5.61 -7.09
C VAL A 118 8.58 -4.97 -7.85
N CYS A 119 7.37 -5.48 -7.64
CA CYS A 119 6.13 -4.88 -8.12
C CYS A 119 5.40 -4.23 -6.93
N GLY A 120 5.30 -2.91 -6.92
CA GLY A 120 4.65 -2.16 -5.86
C GLY A 120 3.43 -1.40 -6.35
N TRP A 121 2.29 -1.59 -5.67
CA TRP A 121 1.06 -0.86 -5.93
C TRP A 121 0.88 0.28 -4.95
N SER A 122 0.62 1.51 -5.46
CA SER A 122 0.34 2.70 -4.64
C SER A 122 1.46 2.98 -3.63
N LEU A 123 1.21 2.92 -2.32
CA LEU A 123 2.23 2.99 -1.26
C LEU A 123 3.34 1.94 -1.47
N GLY A 124 2.99 0.73 -1.92
CA GLY A 124 3.96 -0.31 -2.26
C GLY A 124 4.97 0.13 -3.31
N GLY A 125 4.58 1.02 -4.23
CA GLY A 125 5.50 1.60 -5.22
C GLY A 125 6.48 2.60 -4.60
N GLN A 126 6.07 3.40 -3.62
CA GLN A 126 7.00 4.27 -2.86
C GLN A 126 8.01 3.43 -2.05
N ILE A 127 7.54 2.31 -1.46
CA ILE A 127 8.41 1.35 -0.77
C ILE A 127 9.42 0.75 -1.76
N ALA A 128 8.97 0.32 -2.95
CA ALA A 128 9.81 -0.25 -3.99
C ALA A 128 10.89 0.74 -4.48
N LEU A 129 10.51 2.00 -4.72
CA LEU A 129 11.45 3.07 -5.08
C LEU A 129 12.50 3.28 -3.98
N ARG A 130 12.07 3.38 -2.72
CA ARG A 130 12.98 3.57 -1.59
C ARG A 130 13.92 2.38 -1.40
N TRP A 131 13.43 1.16 -1.61
CA TRP A 131 14.25 -0.05 -1.55
C TRP A 131 15.33 -0.05 -2.66
N ALA A 132 14.94 0.24 -3.90
CA ALA A 132 15.89 0.34 -5.02
C ALA A 132 16.99 1.37 -4.77
N MET A 133 16.67 2.48 -4.07
CA MET A 133 17.66 3.48 -3.67
C MET A 133 18.62 2.99 -2.60
N ARG A 134 18.08 2.36 -1.54
CA ARG A 134 18.89 1.97 -0.37
C ARG A 134 19.68 0.69 -0.57
N HIS A 135 19.11 -0.24 -1.33
CA HIS A 135 19.67 -1.57 -1.59
C HIS A 135 19.64 -1.91 -3.09
N PRO A 136 20.34 -1.14 -3.94
CA PRO A 136 20.27 -1.26 -5.40
C PRO A 136 20.67 -2.65 -5.92
N GLN A 137 21.47 -3.40 -5.17
CA GLN A 137 21.89 -4.76 -5.54
C GLN A 137 20.80 -5.83 -5.30
N GLN A 138 19.77 -5.51 -4.50
CA GLN A 138 18.67 -6.42 -4.23
C GLN A 138 17.48 -6.22 -5.20
N VAL A 139 17.41 -5.12 -5.90
CA VAL A 139 16.32 -4.81 -6.82
C VAL A 139 16.81 -4.84 -8.25
N ASN A 140 16.42 -5.88 -9.00
CA ASN A 140 16.81 -6.03 -10.40
C ASN A 140 15.98 -5.17 -11.34
N ARG A 141 14.66 -5.10 -11.08
CA ARG A 141 13.68 -4.36 -11.88
C ARG A 141 12.56 -3.85 -10.99
N LEU A 142 11.92 -2.78 -11.43
CA LEU A 142 10.76 -2.17 -10.76
C LEU A 142 9.51 -2.26 -11.63
N VAL A 143 8.38 -2.61 -11.03
CA VAL A 143 7.05 -2.43 -11.62
C VAL A 143 6.25 -1.55 -10.66
N LEU A 144 5.96 -0.32 -11.07
CA LEU A 144 5.29 0.70 -10.26
C LEU A 144 3.86 0.85 -10.74
N VAL A 145 2.91 0.33 -9.96
CA VAL A 145 1.50 0.27 -10.35
C VAL A 145 0.72 1.38 -9.62
N ALA A 146 0.10 2.28 -10.36
CA ALA A 146 -0.70 3.36 -9.80
C ALA A 146 0.00 4.00 -8.59
N SER A 147 1.25 4.45 -8.78
CA SER A 147 2.11 4.99 -7.73
C SER A 147 2.62 6.38 -8.07
N THR A 148 3.19 7.05 -7.10
CA THR A 148 3.67 8.42 -7.20
C THR A 148 4.93 8.63 -6.34
N PRO A 149 5.88 9.47 -6.75
CA PRO A 149 7.03 9.78 -5.91
C PRO A 149 6.69 10.73 -4.75
N CYS A 150 5.56 11.45 -4.84
CA CYS A 150 5.07 12.38 -3.83
C CYS A 150 3.54 12.37 -3.85
N PHE A 151 2.92 11.93 -2.74
CA PHE A 151 1.47 11.70 -2.69
C PHE A 151 0.68 12.97 -2.36
N ILE A 152 1.30 13.96 -1.73
CA ILE A 152 0.65 15.20 -1.29
C ILE A 152 0.94 16.33 -2.26
N ARG A 153 -0.13 17.08 -2.58
CA ARG A 153 -0.07 18.27 -3.42
C ARG A 153 0.81 19.35 -2.80
N LYS A 154 1.67 19.93 -3.64
CA LYS A 154 2.49 21.10 -3.33
C LYS A 154 2.31 22.12 -4.47
N ILE A 155 2.77 23.35 -4.28
CA ILE A 155 2.67 24.42 -5.30
C ILE A 155 3.30 23.93 -6.62
N GLU A 156 4.49 23.35 -6.54
CA GLU A 156 5.24 22.82 -7.69
C GLU A 156 4.84 21.37 -8.06
N TRP A 157 3.87 20.78 -7.36
CA TRP A 157 3.40 19.42 -7.54
C TRP A 157 1.87 19.33 -7.44
N PRO A 158 1.12 19.81 -8.47
CA PRO A 158 -0.35 19.85 -8.41
C PRO A 158 -1.03 18.50 -8.65
N CYS A 159 -0.33 17.52 -9.25
CA CYS A 159 -0.86 16.21 -9.62
C CYS A 159 -0.80 15.21 -8.45
N ALA A 160 -1.41 15.56 -7.33
CA ALA A 160 -1.38 14.77 -6.10
C ALA A 160 -2.62 15.06 -5.23
N MET A 161 -2.79 14.27 -4.17
CA MET A 161 -3.90 14.43 -3.22
C MET A 161 -3.76 15.70 -2.37
N ALA A 162 -4.86 16.34 -2.03
CA ALA A 162 -4.86 17.45 -1.07
C ALA A 162 -4.49 16.95 0.34
N ALA A 163 -3.68 17.72 1.05
CA ALA A 163 -3.22 17.34 2.40
C ALA A 163 -4.38 17.21 3.39
N GLU A 164 -5.39 18.06 3.25
CA GLU A 164 -6.61 18.06 4.06
C GLU A 164 -7.38 16.76 3.91
N THR A 165 -7.52 16.25 2.69
CA THR A 165 -8.20 14.97 2.42
C THR A 165 -7.47 13.80 3.11
N LEU A 166 -6.13 13.78 3.05
CA LEU A 166 -5.37 12.74 3.76
C LEU A 166 -5.48 12.86 5.28
N ALA A 167 -5.51 14.09 5.83
CA ALA A 167 -5.70 14.35 7.26
C ALA A 167 -7.09 13.86 7.75
N GLU A 168 -8.14 14.01 6.93
CA GLU A 168 -9.47 13.48 7.23
C GLU A 168 -9.47 11.95 7.38
N PHE A 169 -8.69 11.23 6.55
CA PHE A 169 -8.50 9.77 6.74
C PHE A 169 -7.80 9.45 8.05
N GLY A 170 -6.76 10.20 8.43
CA GLY A 170 -6.07 10.02 9.70
C GLY A 170 -7.00 10.20 10.92
N SER A 171 -7.79 11.26 10.92
CA SER A 171 -8.79 11.51 11.97
C SER A 171 -9.91 10.47 11.97
N GLY A 172 -10.35 10.07 10.78
CA GLY A 172 -11.40 9.07 10.60
C GLY A 172 -11.00 7.69 11.11
N LEU A 173 -9.72 7.28 10.99
CA LEU A 173 -9.25 6.00 11.51
C LEU A 173 -9.42 5.89 13.02
N GLN A 174 -9.23 6.97 13.76
CA GLN A 174 -9.40 6.99 15.22
C GLN A 174 -10.88 6.95 15.63
N GLN A 175 -11.76 7.54 14.82
CA GLN A 175 -13.19 7.65 15.12
C GLN A 175 -13.98 6.43 14.66
N ASN A 176 -13.73 5.96 13.45
CA ASN A 176 -14.39 4.81 12.82
C ASN A 176 -13.51 4.14 11.78
N TYR A 177 -12.67 3.23 12.25
CA TYR A 177 -11.70 2.47 11.46
C TYR A 177 -12.29 1.84 10.19
N ALA A 178 -13.34 1.01 10.35
CA ALA A 178 -13.92 0.27 9.24
C ALA A 178 -14.58 1.18 8.19
N LEU A 179 -15.27 2.24 8.64
CA LEU A 179 -15.89 3.20 7.72
C LEU A 179 -14.83 3.98 6.93
N THR A 180 -13.75 4.37 7.59
CA THR A 180 -12.65 5.12 6.97
C THR A 180 -11.97 4.30 5.88
N LEU A 181 -11.65 3.03 6.16
CA LEU A 181 -11.09 2.14 5.14
C LEU A 181 -12.06 1.93 3.97
N ARG A 182 -13.35 1.72 4.22
CA ARG A 182 -14.36 1.58 3.15
C ARG A 182 -14.49 2.83 2.28
N ARG A 183 -14.35 4.03 2.86
CA ARG A 183 -14.33 5.30 2.11
C ARG A 183 -13.09 5.38 1.22
N PHE A 184 -11.93 5.00 1.75
CA PHE A 184 -10.70 4.96 0.98
C PHE A 184 -10.78 3.98 -0.21
N LEU A 185 -11.39 2.78 -0.01
CA LEU A 185 -11.62 1.84 -1.10
C LEU A 185 -12.49 2.42 -2.22
N ALA A 186 -13.52 3.20 -1.87
CA ALA A 186 -14.37 3.84 -2.87
C ALA A 186 -13.59 4.81 -3.77
N LEU A 187 -12.60 5.53 -3.22
CA LEU A 187 -11.74 6.41 -4.02
C LEU A 187 -10.85 5.64 -4.99
N GLN A 188 -10.45 4.42 -4.66
CA GLN A 188 -9.57 3.61 -5.52
C GLN A 188 -10.24 3.16 -6.82
N VAL A 189 -11.55 3.05 -6.83
CA VAL A 189 -12.32 2.59 -8.00
C VAL A 189 -13.09 3.70 -8.70
N LEU A 190 -13.10 4.90 -8.12
CA LEU A 190 -13.85 6.05 -8.62
C LEU A 190 -13.45 6.36 -10.06
N GLY A 191 -14.44 6.38 -10.96
CA GLY A 191 -14.25 6.62 -12.38
C GLY A 191 -13.85 5.38 -13.20
N SER A 192 -13.63 4.22 -12.57
CA SER A 192 -13.43 2.96 -13.28
C SER A 192 -14.69 2.54 -14.02
N GLU A 193 -14.55 1.85 -15.13
CA GLU A 193 -15.69 1.34 -15.92
C GLU A 193 -16.53 0.30 -15.14
N GLN A 194 -15.89 -0.47 -14.25
CA GLN A 194 -16.50 -1.53 -13.42
C GLN A 194 -16.54 -1.15 -11.93
N GLU A 195 -16.82 0.11 -11.61
CA GLU A 195 -16.69 0.66 -10.25
C GLU A 195 -17.39 -0.19 -9.18
N HIS A 196 -18.65 -0.60 -9.43
CA HIS A 196 -19.43 -1.38 -8.47
C HIS A 196 -18.83 -2.78 -8.17
N GLU A 197 -18.41 -3.49 -9.20
CA GLU A 197 -17.84 -4.83 -9.08
C GLU A 197 -16.48 -4.78 -8.39
N LEU A 198 -15.65 -3.80 -8.77
CA LEU A 198 -14.35 -3.58 -8.15
C LEU A 198 -14.47 -3.20 -6.69
N LEU A 199 -15.44 -2.32 -6.35
CA LEU A 199 -15.68 -1.95 -4.97
C LEU A 199 -16.17 -3.15 -4.14
N ALA A 200 -16.99 -4.02 -4.70
CA ALA A 200 -17.42 -5.26 -4.03
C ALA A 200 -16.21 -6.19 -3.79
N THR A 201 -15.34 -6.36 -4.79
CA THR A 201 -14.11 -7.15 -4.69
C THR A 201 -13.18 -6.60 -3.60
N LEU A 202 -12.90 -5.30 -3.61
CA LEU A 202 -12.06 -4.65 -2.61
C LEU A 202 -12.65 -4.75 -1.20
N ARG A 203 -13.97 -4.57 -1.05
CA ARG A 203 -14.65 -4.73 0.25
C ARG A 203 -14.60 -6.17 0.75
N GLY A 204 -14.74 -7.14 -0.13
CA GLY A 204 -14.62 -8.56 0.22
C GLY A 204 -13.18 -8.93 0.65
N ALA A 205 -12.19 -8.32 0.03
CA ALA A 205 -10.79 -8.55 0.38
C ALA A 205 -10.36 -7.83 1.67
N LEU A 206 -10.92 -6.65 1.99
CA LEU A 206 -10.42 -5.73 3.01
C LEU A 206 -10.06 -6.39 4.36
N PHE A 207 -10.87 -7.32 4.82
CA PHE A 207 -10.68 -8.01 6.10
C PHE A 207 -10.45 -9.51 5.95
N SER A 208 -10.21 -10.01 4.74
CA SER A 208 -10.06 -11.45 4.50
C SER A 208 -8.79 -12.05 5.12
N HIS A 209 -7.78 -11.21 5.40
CA HIS A 209 -6.56 -11.56 6.15
C HIS A 209 -6.55 -10.96 7.58
N GLY A 210 -7.72 -10.58 8.12
CA GLY A 210 -7.82 -9.88 9.40
C GLY A 210 -7.78 -8.37 9.27
N GLU A 211 -7.81 -7.67 10.41
CA GLU A 211 -7.72 -6.22 10.48
C GLU A 211 -6.25 -5.78 10.57
N ALA A 212 -5.89 -4.72 9.84
CA ALA A 212 -4.56 -4.13 9.96
C ALA A 212 -4.41 -3.41 11.32
N ASP A 213 -3.20 -3.40 11.86
CA ASP A 213 -2.89 -2.64 13.07
C ASP A 213 -3.09 -1.14 12.83
N LEU A 214 -3.80 -0.47 13.74
CA LEU A 214 -4.06 0.96 13.64
C LEU A 214 -2.76 1.78 13.53
N SER A 215 -1.71 1.40 14.27
CA SER A 215 -0.40 2.04 14.18
C SER A 215 0.23 1.90 12.81
N ALA A 216 0.13 0.73 12.17
CA ALA A 216 0.66 0.51 10.82
C ALA A 216 -0.09 1.34 9.76
N LEU A 217 -1.41 1.49 9.92
CA LEU A 217 -2.20 2.37 9.05
C LEU A 217 -1.82 3.85 9.24
N GLN A 218 -1.59 4.29 10.48
CA GLN A 218 -1.13 5.64 10.78
C GLN A 218 0.26 5.91 10.22
N ASP A 219 1.22 4.98 10.40
CA ASP A 219 2.56 5.07 9.83
C ASP A 219 2.50 5.14 8.30
N GLY A 220 1.63 4.35 7.66
CA GLY A 220 1.40 4.40 6.22
C GLY A 220 0.86 5.75 5.74
N LEU A 221 -0.08 6.38 6.47
CA LEU A 221 -0.55 7.74 6.16
C LEU A 221 0.54 8.79 6.35
N GLU A 222 1.39 8.64 7.36
CA GLU A 222 2.53 9.53 7.57
C GLU A 222 3.58 9.39 6.46
N ILE A 223 3.80 8.18 5.93
CA ILE A 223 4.64 7.97 4.75
C ILE A 223 4.02 8.70 3.55
N LEU A 224 2.74 8.48 3.26
CA LEU A 224 2.04 9.16 2.15
C LEU A 224 2.06 10.67 2.28
N ARG A 225 1.95 11.21 3.50
CA ARG A 225 1.94 12.64 3.79
C ARG A 225 3.28 13.32 3.57
N ASN A 226 4.37 12.67 3.97
CA ASN A 226 5.66 13.34 4.11
C ASN A 226 6.71 12.83 3.12
N CYS A 227 6.49 11.67 2.48
CA CYS A 227 7.47 11.12 1.55
C CYS A 227 7.50 11.91 0.24
N ASP A 228 8.69 12.34 -0.15
CA ASP A 228 8.96 12.98 -1.43
C ASP A 228 10.25 12.42 -2.03
N LEU A 229 10.11 11.54 -3.00
CA LEU A 229 11.21 10.86 -3.67
C LEU A 229 11.56 11.48 -5.02
N ARG A 230 10.98 12.62 -5.40
CA ARG A 230 11.14 13.23 -6.72
C ARG A 230 12.59 13.54 -7.05
N SER A 231 13.33 14.12 -6.12
CA SER A 231 14.73 14.47 -6.30
C SER A 231 15.68 13.26 -6.42
N ALA A 232 15.24 12.10 -5.96
CA ALA A 232 16.05 10.89 -5.95
C ALA A 232 15.81 9.97 -7.15
N LEU A 233 14.77 10.20 -7.95
CA LEU A 233 14.44 9.37 -9.12
C LEU A 233 15.60 9.23 -10.11
N PRO A 234 16.40 10.27 -10.41
CA PRO A 234 17.53 10.14 -11.33
C PRO A 234 18.63 9.16 -10.88
N ASP A 235 18.67 8.84 -9.59
CA ASP A 235 19.67 7.92 -9.02
C ASP A 235 19.23 6.45 -9.06
N ILE A 236 17.96 6.16 -9.33
CA ILE A 236 17.40 4.80 -9.45
C ILE A 236 17.69 4.29 -10.86
N LYS A 237 18.66 3.37 -10.98
CA LYS A 237 19.16 2.87 -12.28
C LYS A 237 18.48 1.57 -12.74
N GLN A 238 17.64 0.98 -11.92
CA GLN A 238 16.93 -0.24 -12.25
C GLN A 238 15.93 0.02 -13.39
N PRO A 239 15.85 -0.88 -14.39
CA PRO A 239 14.79 -0.83 -15.38
C PRO A 239 13.42 -0.81 -14.70
N ALA A 240 12.55 0.08 -15.12
CA ALA A 240 11.25 0.31 -14.50
C ALA A 240 10.11 0.27 -15.52
N LEU A 241 9.01 -0.40 -15.14
CA LEU A 241 7.70 -0.28 -15.80
C LEU A 241 6.76 0.50 -14.88
N VAL A 242 6.24 1.60 -15.35
CA VAL A 242 5.19 2.37 -14.67
C VAL A 242 3.86 2.03 -15.30
N ILE A 243 2.92 1.47 -14.54
CA ILE A 243 1.56 1.14 -15.01
C ILE A 243 0.58 2.10 -14.33
N ALA A 244 -0.17 2.85 -15.12
CA ALA A 244 -1.13 3.84 -14.65
C ALA A 244 -2.54 3.54 -15.16
N GLY A 245 -3.55 3.75 -14.32
CA GLY A 245 -4.92 3.90 -14.78
C GLY A 245 -5.18 5.31 -15.32
N GLU A 246 -5.79 5.42 -16.50
CA GLU A 246 -6.10 6.70 -17.13
C GLU A 246 -6.97 7.61 -16.24
N ARG A 247 -7.86 6.99 -15.45
CA ARG A 247 -8.85 7.67 -14.59
C ARG A 247 -8.48 7.65 -13.09
N ASP A 248 -7.21 7.36 -12.78
CA ASP A 248 -6.76 7.37 -11.40
C ASP A 248 -6.80 8.78 -10.80
N THR A 249 -7.61 8.96 -9.76
CA THR A 249 -7.75 10.23 -9.04
C THR A 249 -6.89 10.31 -7.79
N LEU A 250 -6.36 9.17 -7.30
CA LEU A 250 -5.48 9.12 -6.13
C LEU A 250 -4.03 9.41 -6.51
N THR A 251 -3.56 8.77 -7.58
CA THR A 251 -2.25 9.02 -8.19
C THR A 251 -2.46 9.36 -9.68
N PRO A 252 -2.80 10.61 -9.99
CA PRO A 252 -3.17 11.01 -11.34
C PRO A 252 -2.13 10.63 -12.38
N LEU A 253 -2.56 10.37 -13.62
CA LEU A 253 -1.71 9.94 -14.74
C LEU A 253 -0.44 10.82 -14.88
N GLN A 254 -0.55 12.12 -14.58
CA GLN A 254 0.58 13.04 -14.62
C GLN A 254 1.70 12.66 -13.64
N ALA A 255 1.36 12.08 -12.48
CA ALA A 255 2.35 11.58 -11.51
C ALA A 255 3.12 10.37 -12.08
N SER A 256 2.42 9.47 -12.78
CA SER A 256 3.04 8.33 -13.46
C SER A 256 3.89 8.76 -14.65
N GLN A 257 3.45 9.77 -15.41
CA GLN A 257 4.24 10.39 -16.49
C GLN A 257 5.53 11.01 -15.94
N TYR A 258 5.43 11.67 -14.78
CA TYR A 258 6.61 12.22 -14.11
C TYR A 258 7.59 11.12 -13.68
N LEU A 259 7.10 10.03 -13.07
CA LEU A 259 7.93 8.86 -12.73
C LEU A 259 8.68 8.34 -13.95
N ALA A 260 7.95 8.07 -15.03
CA ALA A 260 8.55 7.51 -16.26
C ALA A 260 9.57 8.45 -16.92
N SER A 261 9.38 9.77 -16.80
CA SER A 261 10.29 10.76 -17.41
C SER A 261 11.53 11.08 -16.56
N HIS A 262 11.51 10.77 -15.25
CA HIS A 262 12.62 11.09 -14.34
C HIS A 262 13.40 9.85 -13.88
N LEU A 263 12.88 8.65 -14.07
CA LEU A 263 13.66 7.42 -13.93
C LEU A 263 14.50 7.21 -15.19
N PRO A 264 15.81 6.92 -15.09
CA PRO A 264 16.73 6.83 -16.24
C PRO A 264 16.38 5.76 -17.28
N ASP A 265 15.79 4.64 -16.84
CA ASP A 265 15.39 3.52 -17.70
C ASP A 265 13.96 3.12 -17.35
N ALA A 266 12.97 3.87 -17.83
CA ALA A 266 11.57 3.61 -17.52
C ALA A 266 10.67 3.65 -18.74
N ARG A 267 9.59 2.86 -18.67
CA ARG A 267 8.47 2.85 -19.62
C ARG A 267 7.17 3.15 -18.91
N LEU A 268 6.25 3.80 -19.61
CA LEU A 268 4.90 4.06 -19.14
C LEU A 268 3.90 3.21 -19.95
N ALA A 269 3.10 2.44 -19.24
CA ALA A 269 1.90 1.79 -19.76
C ALA A 269 0.66 2.45 -19.14
N THR A 270 -0.27 2.93 -19.96
CA THR A 270 -1.50 3.57 -19.50
C THR A 270 -2.68 2.69 -19.86
N ILE A 271 -3.37 2.14 -18.85
CA ILE A 271 -4.55 1.33 -19.04
C ILE A 271 -5.78 2.23 -19.12
N ARG A 272 -6.41 2.24 -20.29
CA ARG A 272 -7.57 3.10 -20.55
C ARG A 272 -8.75 2.69 -19.68
N ARG A 273 -9.54 3.67 -19.22
CA ARG A 273 -10.72 3.50 -18.36
C ARG A 273 -10.47 2.82 -17.02
N ALA A 274 -9.23 2.47 -16.68
CA ALA A 274 -8.85 1.99 -15.36
C ALA A 274 -8.67 3.17 -14.39
N ALA A 275 -8.99 2.93 -13.11
CA ALA A 275 -8.67 3.82 -11.99
C ALA A 275 -7.44 3.32 -11.23
N HIS A 276 -7.42 3.41 -9.88
CA HIS A 276 -6.25 3.14 -9.05
C HIS A 276 -5.83 1.67 -8.93
N ALA A 277 -6.69 0.73 -9.31
CA ALA A 277 -6.39 -0.70 -9.27
C ALA A 277 -6.50 -1.36 -10.66
N PRO A 278 -5.60 -1.00 -11.62
CA PRO A 278 -5.66 -1.50 -13.00
C PRO A 278 -5.49 -3.02 -13.10
N PHE A 279 -4.78 -3.64 -12.18
CA PHE A 279 -4.60 -5.10 -12.12
C PHE A 279 -5.87 -5.86 -11.72
N LEU A 280 -6.87 -5.19 -11.12
CA LEU A 280 -8.18 -5.75 -10.82
C LEU A 280 -9.19 -5.47 -11.95
N SER A 281 -9.19 -4.25 -12.48
CA SER A 281 -10.16 -3.82 -13.49
C SER A 281 -9.86 -4.35 -14.89
N HIS A 282 -8.58 -4.46 -15.24
CA HIS A 282 -8.10 -4.85 -16.57
C HIS A 282 -6.95 -5.86 -16.45
N PRO A 283 -7.21 -7.04 -15.84
CA PRO A 283 -6.16 -7.99 -15.50
C PRO A 283 -5.40 -8.51 -16.73
N ASP A 284 -6.08 -8.71 -17.85
CA ASP A 284 -5.44 -9.26 -19.06
C ASP A 284 -4.49 -8.23 -19.72
N GLU A 285 -4.90 -6.96 -19.86
CA GLU A 285 -4.04 -5.88 -20.36
C GLU A 285 -2.89 -5.59 -19.37
N PHE A 286 -3.15 -5.65 -18.06
CA PHE A 286 -2.11 -5.56 -17.03
C PHE A 286 -1.07 -6.67 -17.18
N MET A 287 -1.51 -7.92 -17.39
CA MET A 287 -0.62 -9.07 -17.58
C MET A 287 0.21 -8.94 -18.85
N GLU A 288 -0.36 -8.46 -19.95
CA GLU A 288 0.37 -8.20 -21.19
C GLU A 288 1.55 -7.25 -20.96
N HIS A 289 1.29 -6.08 -20.36
CA HIS A 289 2.34 -5.09 -20.08
C HIS A 289 3.45 -5.60 -19.16
N ILE A 290 3.08 -6.32 -18.09
CA ILE A 290 4.06 -6.81 -17.12
C ILE A 290 4.90 -7.95 -17.70
N LEU A 291 4.30 -8.87 -18.46
CA LEU A 291 5.02 -9.97 -19.11
C LEU A 291 5.97 -9.46 -20.20
N ASP A 292 5.51 -8.55 -21.05
CA ASP A 292 6.36 -7.92 -22.06
C ASP A 292 7.61 -7.28 -21.43
N PHE A 293 7.44 -6.53 -20.34
CA PHE A 293 8.55 -5.91 -19.64
C PHE A 293 9.49 -6.93 -18.99
N LEU A 294 8.94 -7.99 -18.38
CA LEU A 294 9.77 -8.96 -17.64
C LEU A 294 10.49 -9.93 -18.56
N TYR A 295 9.95 -10.23 -19.75
CA TYR A 295 10.59 -11.10 -20.73
C TYR A 295 11.57 -10.39 -21.67
N GLU A 296 11.50 -9.06 -21.75
CA GLU A 296 12.55 -8.36 -22.52
C GLU A 296 13.93 -8.64 -21.92
N PRO A 297 14.90 -9.05 -22.75
CA PRO A 297 16.26 -9.20 -22.29
C PRO A 297 16.75 -7.81 -21.88
N GLY A 298 16.76 -7.56 -20.56
CA GLY A 298 17.40 -6.37 -20.02
C GLY A 298 18.79 -6.27 -20.64
N LYS A 299 19.22 -5.07 -21.02
CA LYS A 299 20.62 -4.82 -21.36
C LYS A 299 21.44 -5.42 -20.21
N ARG A 300 22.08 -6.57 -20.45
CA ARG A 300 23.01 -7.14 -19.49
C ARG A 300 24.04 -6.06 -19.25
N ILE A 301 24.11 -5.55 -18.03
CA ILE A 301 25.25 -4.77 -17.60
C ILE A 301 26.37 -5.79 -17.65
N SER A 302 27.15 -5.73 -18.76
CA SER A 302 28.43 -6.43 -18.90
C SER A 302 29.30 -5.90 -17.76
N GLY A 303 29.60 -6.78 -16.80
CA GLY A 303 30.54 -6.55 -15.71
C GLY A 303 31.98 -6.35 -16.22
#